data_00cecf20409170b2466e26b9f0d92ad8
#
_entry.id   00cecf20409170b2466e26b9f0d92ad8
#
_cell.length_a   1.000
_cell.length_b   1.000
_cell.length_c   1.000
_cell.angle_alpha   90.00
_cell.angle_beta   90.00
_cell.angle_gamma   90.00
#
_symmetry.space_group_name_H-M   'P 1'
#
loop_
_entity.id
_entity.type
_entity.pdbx_description
1 polymer ?
#
loop_
_entity_poly.entity_id
_entity_poly.type
_entity_poly.pdbx_seq_one_letter_code
_entity_poly.pdbx_strand_id
1 'polypeptide(L)'
;MNSRKEQVIDLWRTCFGDPEPFIRLFFEQVYRDEYTLTWEREGRVVSALQILPYTLCYYGEMIPVGYICGVSTLPEERGKGYMKQLMAQAEMELKRRGLALATLIPAEPWLFDYYARMGYTTTFDYSWKSYELAERADSPTDLFLLAERLPDADLPALHTYLDRKLRERPICLLHTVADLKVNLIDFWQSGGGLFTLRDTAKQISGMAFVLYEAETNELLIK
;
A
#
# COMPACT_ATOMS: atom_id res chain seq x y z
N MET A 1 29.48 -12.11 -2.24
CA MET A 1 28.63 -11.07 -2.87
C MET A 1 27.25 -11.14 -2.23
N ASN A 2 26.67 -10.02 -1.83
CA ASN A 2 25.30 -9.98 -1.32
C ASN A 2 24.31 -10.42 -2.42
N SER A 3 23.27 -11.14 -2.06
CA SER A 3 22.19 -11.50 -2.98
C SER A 3 21.54 -10.23 -3.55
N ARG A 4 20.84 -10.35 -4.69
CA ARG A 4 20.09 -9.24 -5.28
C ARG A 4 19.10 -8.65 -4.28
N LYS A 5 18.40 -9.49 -3.54
CA LYS A 5 17.46 -9.07 -2.49
C LYS A 5 18.15 -8.24 -1.40
N GLU A 6 19.28 -8.68 -0.90
CA GLU A 6 20.06 -7.92 0.11
C GLU A 6 20.48 -6.56 -0.41
N GLN A 7 20.94 -6.47 -1.65
CA GLN A 7 21.30 -5.20 -2.28
C GLN A 7 20.09 -4.26 -2.44
N VAL A 8 18.92 -4.78 -2.77
CA VAL A 8 17.68 -3.99 -2.85
C VAL A 8 17.24 -3.52 -1.46
N ILE A 9 17.40 -4.34 -0.41
CA ILE A 9 17.16 -3.93 0.98
C ILE A 9 18.06 -2.76 1.37
N ASP A 10 19.37 -2.84 1.07
CA ASP A 10 20.32 -1.77 1.38
C ASP A 10 20.02 -0.48 0.62
N LEU A 11 19.61 -0.61 -0.65
CA LEU A 11 19.13 0.53 -1.45
C LEU A 11 17.88 1.16 -0.83
N TRP A 12 16.92 0.34 -0.38
CA TRP A 12 15.69 0.80 0.27
C TRP A 12 15.99 1.59 1.54
N ARG A 13 16.81 1.03 2.44
CA ARG A 13 17.27 1.71 3.67
C ARG A 13 17.89 3.07 3.38
N THR A 14 18.72 3.12 2.34
CA THR A 14 19.41 4.36 1.94
C THR A 14 18.47 5.43 1.39
N CYS A 15 17.39 5.03 0.71
CA CYS A 15 16.56 5.94 -0.05
C CYS A 15 15.28 6.41 0.65
N PHE A 16 14.68 5.57 1.52
CA PHE A 16 13.34 5.85 2.08
C PHE A 16 13.35 6.21 3.56
N GLY A 17 14.31 5.70 4.34
CA GLY A 17 14.35 5.96 5.78
C GLY A 17 13.20 5.29 6.56
N ASP A 18 12.54 4.30 5.97
CA ASP A 18 11.46 3.56 6.61
C ASP A 18 11.94 2.82 7.87
N PRO A 19 11.06 2.61 8.86
CA PRO A 19 11.38 1.84 10.06
C PRO A 19 11.77 0.39 9.72
N GLU A 20 12.77 -0.15 10.41
CA GLU A 20 13.26 -1.51 10.16
C GLU A 20 12.18 -2.61 10.28
N PRO A 21 11.16 -2.53 11.18
CA PRO A 21 10.04 -3.46 11.19
C PRO A 21 9.25 -3.48 9.88
N PHE A 22 8.98 -2.32 9.26
CA PHE A 22 8.32 -2.23 7.96
C PHE A 22 9.18 -2.81 6.85
N ILE A 23 10.48 -2.47 6.79
CA ILE A 23 11.39 -3.02 5.78
C ILE A 23 11.41 -4.55 5.85
N ARG A 24 11.54 -5.11 7.06
CA ARG A 24 11.50 -6.55 7.26
C ARG A 24 10.18 -7.16 6.78
N LEU A 25 9.05 -6.58 7.20
CA LEU A 25 7.72 -7.04 6.82
C LEU A 25 7.56 -7.06 5.29
N PHE A 26 7.92 -5.95 4.61
CA PHE A 26 7.81 -5.83 3.16
C PHE A 26 8.67 -6.89 2.44
N PHE A 27 9.94 -7.01 2.82
CA PHE A 27 10.86 -7.92 2.16
C PHE A 27 10.60 -9.40 2.48
N GLU A 28 10.00 -9.75 3.60
CA GLU A 28 9.60 -11.12 3.91
C GLU A 28 8.27 -11.50 3.25
N GLN A 29 7.29 -10.62 3.25
CA GLN A 29 5.92 -10.96 2.86
C GLN A 29 5.55 -10.53 1.44
N VAL A 30 6.07 -9.40 0.95
CA VAL A 30 5.64 -8.77 -0.31
C VAL A 30 6.68 -8.91 -1.41
N TYR A 31 7.95 -8.62 -1.10
CA TYR A 31 9.03 -8.65 -2.09
C TYR A 31 9.15 -9.99 -2.79
N ARG A 32 9.29 -9.95 -4.13
CA ARG A 32 9.65 -11.09 -4.98
C ARG A 32 10.65 -10.63 -6.03
N ASP A 33 11.66 -11.45 -6.31
CA ASP A 33 12.65 -11.15 -7.37
C ASP A 33 11.98 -11.00 -8.73
N GLU A 34 10.94 -11.77 -9.01
CA GLU A 34 10.16 -11.73 -10.27
C GLU A 34 9.35 -10.44 -10.46
N TYR A 35 9.07 -9.71 -9.38
CA TYR A 35 8.37 -8.42 -9.42
C TYR A 35 9.33 -7.23 -9.40
N THR A 36 10.64 -7.47 -9.27
CA THR A 36 11.65 -6.44 -9.04
C THR A 36 12.50 -6.21 -10.28
N LEU A 37 12.56 -4.98 -10.75
CA LEU A 37 13.51 -4.53 -11.75
C LEU A 37 14.67 -3.80 -11.06
N THR A 38 15.89 -4.07 -11.51
CA THR A 38 17.11 -3.46 -10.98
C THR A 38 17.97 -2.93 -12.09
N TRP A 39 18.67 -1.82 -11.80
CA TRP A 39 19.78 -1.34 -12.61
C TRP A 39 21.08 -1.56 -11.85
N GLU A 40 22.01 -2.23 -12.50
CA GLU A 40 23.28 -2.59 -11.87
C GLU A 40 24.44 -1.85 -12.54
N ARG A 41 25.41 -1.46 -11.71
CA ARG A 41 26.71 -0.97 -12.13
C ARG A 41 27.80 -1.71 -11.38
N GLU A 42 28.75 -2.26 -12.13
CA GLU A 42 29.92 -2.97 -11.55
C GLU A 42 29.52 -4.03 -10.51
N GLY A 43 28.41 -4.75 -10.78
CA GLY A 43 27.88 -5.80 -9.90
C GLY A 43 27.13 -5.29 -8.65
N ARG A 44 26.85 -3.97 -8.58
CA ARG A 44 26.08 -3.34 -7.50
C ARG A 44 24.73 -2.83 -8.04
N VAL A 45 23.66 -3.13 -7.34
CA VAL A 45 22.34 -2.54 -7.61
C VAL A 45 22.36 -1.07 -7.19
N VAL A 46 22.12 -0.17 -8.14
CA VAL A 46 22.15 1.28 -7.93
C VAL A 46 20.77 1.93 -8.08
N SER A 47 19.84 1.22 -8.70
CA SER A 47 18.44 1.67 -8.83
C SER A 47 17.53 0.46 -8.88
N ALA A 48 16.31 0.57 -8.33
CA ALA A 48 15.32 -0.49 -8.32
C ALA A 48 13.89 0.05 -8.30
N LEU A 49 12.95 -0.79 -8.72
CA LEU A 49 11.51 -0.65 -8.49
C LEU A 49 10.85 -2.02 -8.45
N GLN A 50 9.66 -2.11 -7.86
CA GLN A 50 8.81 -3.30 -7.87
C GLN A 50 7.54 -3.03 -8.68
N ILE A 51 7.04 -4.08 -9.35
CA ILE A 51 5.76 -4.09 -10.09
C ILE A 51 4.90 -5.18 -9.47
N LEU A 52 4.14 -4.83 -8.44
CA LEU A 52 3.27 -5.76 -7.73
C LEU A 52 1.97 -5.97 -8.53
N PRO A 53 1.50 -7.22 -8.72
CA PRO A 53 0.24 -7.47 -9.41
C PRO A 53 -0.94 -7.12 -8.49
N TYR A 54 -1.85 -6.29 -9.00
CA TYR A 54 -3.10 -5.94 -8.34
C TYR A 54 -4.27 -6.04 -9.32
N THR A 55 -5.48 -5.94 -8.79
CA THR A 55 -6.70 -5.83 -9.58
C THR A 55 -7.36 -4.49 -9.32
N LEU A 56 -7.60 -3.73 -10.37
CA LEU A 56 -8.42 -2.53 -10.35
C LEU A 56 -9.87 -2.93 -10.63
N CYS A 57 -10.77 -2.58 -9.74
CA CYS A 57 -12.21 -2.59 -10.02
C CYS A 57 -12.57 -1.24 -10.61
N TYR A 58 -13.08 -1.24 -11.85
CA TYR A 58 -13.51 -0.05 -12.57
C TYR A 58 -14.95 -0.23 -13.00
N TYR A 59 -15.90 0.42 -12.32
CA TYR A 59 -17.34 0.28 -12.56
C TYR A 59 -17.80 -1.19 -12.63
N GLY A 60 -17.26 -2.04 -11.78
CA GLY A 60 -17.56 -3.48 -11.71
C GLY A 60 -16.67 -4.36 -12.58
N GLU A 61 -15.96 -3.81 -13.56
CA GLU A 61 -14.99 -4.54 -14.37
C GLU A 61 -13.66 -4.76 -13.64
N MET A 62 -13.10 -5.97 -13.80
CA MET A 62 -11.85 -6.36 -13.15
C MET A 62 -10.68 -6.21 -14.11
N ILE A 63 -9.81 -5.27 -13.88
CA ILE A 63 -8.67 -4.96 -14.75
C ILE A 63 -7.36 -5.34 -14.02
N PRO A 64 -6.53 -6.24 -14.58
CA PRO A 64 -5.22 -6.53 -14.01
C PRO A 64 -4.29 -5.34 -14.20
N VAL A 65 -3.67 -4.89 -13.10
CA VAL A 65 -2.78 -3.72 -13.07
C VAL A 65 -1.49 -4.02 -12.33
N GLY A 66 -0.43 -3.27 -12.67
CA GLY A 66 0.82 -3.27 -11.93
C GLY A 66 0.90 -2.07 -10.98
N TYR A 67 1.03 -2.33 -9.68
CA TYR A 67 1.33 -1.29 -8.71
C TYR A 67 2.85 -1.12 -8.63
N ILE A 68 3.33 0.05 -9.06
CA ILE A 68 4.75 0.39 -9.03
C ILE A 68 5.08 1.01 -7.68
N CYS A 69 6.01 0.40 -6.95
CA CYS A 69 6.48 0.86 -5.65
C CYS A 69 8.00 0.69 -5.50
N GLY A 70 8.58 1.18 -4.40
CA GLY A 70 10.00 1.08 -4.11
C GLY A 70 10.91 1.72 -5.16
N VAL A 71 10.41 2.76 -5.82
CA VAL A 71 11.11 3.49 -6.90
C VAL A 71 12.27 4.28 -6.30
N SER A 72 13.48 3.76 -6.43
CA SER A 72 14.66 4.27 -5.72
C SER A 72 15.92 4.26 -6.58
N THR A 73 16.80 5.25 -6.33
CA THR A 73 18.14 5.34 -6.90
C THR A 73 19.08 5.87 -5.83
N LEU A 74 20.24 5.24 -5.68
CA LEU A 74 21.28 5.69 -4.75
C LEU A 74 21.56 7.19 -4.95
N PRO A 75 21.73 7.98 -3.87
CA PRO A 75 21.94 9.43 -3.98
C PRO A 75 23.05 9.82 -4.95
N GLU A 76 24.19 9.14 -4.91
CA GLU A 76 25.37 9.38 -5.76
C GLU A 76 25.16 8.95 -7.24
N GLU A 77 24.09 8.22 -7.51
CA GLU A 77 23.72 7.71 -8.83
C GLU A 77 22.54 8.45 -9.47
N ARG A 78 21.95 9.41 -8.75
CA ARG A 78 20.83 10.22 -9.25
C ARG A 78 21.27 11.12 -10.41
N GLY A 79 20.32 11.54 -11.24
CA GLY A 79 20.56 12.40 -12.39
C GLY A 79 21.16 11.70 -13.62
N LYS A 80 21.52 10.41 -13.51
CA LYS A 80 22.12 9.63 -14.61
C LYS A 80 21.09 8.93 -15.51
N GLY A 81 19.80 9.09 -15.24
CA GLY A 81 18.70 8.58 -16.05
C GLY A 81 18.32 7.11 -15.80
N TYR A 82 18.90 6.43 -14.82
CA TYR A 82 18.63 5.00 -14.57
C TYR A 82 17.16 4.73 -14.27
N MET A 83 16.54 5.54 -13.42
CA MET A 83 15.13 5.36 -13.11
C MET A 83 14.24 5.55 -14.34
N LYS A 84 14.55 6.50 -15.22
CA LYS A 84 13.80 6.65 -16.48
C LYS A 84 13.89 5.39 -17.35
N GLN A 85 15.06 4.75 -17.38
CA GLN A 85 15.24 3.49 -18.11
C GLN A 85 14.49 2.33 -17.45
N LEU A 86 14.52 2.24 -16.10
CA LEU A 86 13.74 1.23 -15.36
C LEU A 86 12.24 1.41 -15.56
N MET A 87 11.74 2.63 -15.58
CA MET A 87 10.31 2.90 -15.85
C MET A 87 9.92 2.48 -17.28
N ALA A 88 10.80 2.69 -18.28
CA ALA A 88 10.56 2.18 -19.63
C ALA A 88 10.60 0.64 -19.67
N GLN A 89 11.49 0.00 -18.93
CA GLN A 89 11.48 -1.47 -18.78
C GLN A 89 10.22 -1.96 -18.07
N ALA A 90 9.75 -1.23 -17.05
CA ALA A 90 8.51 -1.54 -16.36
C ALA A 90 7.30 -1.56 -17.32
N GLU A 91 7.22 -0.61 -18.24
CA GLU A 91 6.18 -0.58 -19.26
C GLU A 91 6.21 -1.84 -20.17
N MET A 92 7.39 -2.28 -20.57
CA MET A 92 7.54 -3.51 -21.34
C MET A 92 7.13 -4.75 -20.51
N GLU A 93 7.52 -4.76 -19.24
CA GLU A 93 7.19 -5.86 -18.34
C GLU A 93 5.70 -5.95 -18.01
N LEU A 94 5.00 -4.82 -17.87
CA LEU A 94 3.56 -4.76 -17.73
C LEU A 94 2.87 -5.41 -18.95
N LYS A 95 3.28 -5.03 -20.15
CA LYS A 95 2.77 -5.63 -21.40
C LYS A 95 3.02 -7.14 -21.46
N ARG A 96 4.25 -7.57 -21.10
CA ARG A 96 4.62 -8.99 -21.08
C ARG A 96 3.77 -9.81 -20.10
N ARG A 97 3.40 -9.23 -18.94
CA ARG A 97 2.54 -9.85 -17.93
C ARG A 97 1.05 -9.73 -18.23
N GLY A 98 0.64 -9.05 -19.29
CA GLY A 98 -0.77 -8.78 -19.61
C GLY A 98 -1.44 -7.83 -18.62
N LEU A 99 -0.66 -6.98 -17.95
CA LEU A 99 -1.17 -5.95 -17.04
C LEU A 99 -1.54 -4.72 -17.85
N ALA A 100 -2.82 -4.35 -17.83
CA ALA A 100 -3.36 -3.32 -18.73
C ALA A 100 -2.93 -1.90 -18.36
N LEU A 101 -2.69 -1.65 -17.07
CA LEU A 101 -2.37 -0.33 -16.53
C LEU A 101 -1.25 -0.43 -15.48
N ALA A 102 -0.55 0.68 -15.29
CA ALA A 102 0.32 0.90 -14.13
C ALA A 102 -0.34 1.91 -13.19
N THR A 103 -0.19 1.69 -11.89
CA THR A 103 -0.59 2.65 -10.85
C THR A 103 0.53 2.82 -9.85
N LEU A 104 0.60 3.97 -9.22
CA LEU A 104 1.57 4.28 -8.16
C LEU A 104 1.03 5.41 -7.27
N ILE A 105 1.64 5.58 -6.11
CA ILE A 105 1.36 6.71 -5.21
C ILE A 105 2.64 7.52 -5.08
N PRO A 106 2.66 8.78 -5.58
CA PRO A 106 3.79 9.68 -5.37
C PRO A 106 3.93 10.02 -3.88
N ALA A 107 5.14 9.84 -3.32
CA ALA A 107 5.41 10.15 -1.92
C ALA A 107 5.53 11.67 -1.66
N GLU A 108 5.90 12.44 -2.68
CA GLU A 108 6.15 13.88 -2.57
C GLU A 108 5.41 14.65 -3.67
N PRO A 109 4.97 15.91 -3.42
CA PRO A 109 4.22 16.69 -4.39
C PRO A 109 4.92 16.87 -5.76
N TRP A 110 6.24 17.06 -5.78
CA TRP A 110 7.00 17.23 -7.02
C TRP A 110 7.06 15.95 -7.89
N LEU A 111 6.79 14.78 -7.31
CA LEU A 111 6.75 13.51 -8.03
C LEU A 111 5.54 13.39 -8.95
N PHE A 112 4.45 14.14 -8.71
CA PHE A 112 3.33 14.18 -9.64
C PHE A 112 3.78 14.67 -11.01
N ASP A 113 4.52 15.78 -11.08
CA ASP A 113 5.06 16.31 -12.33
C ASP A 113 6.10 15.36 -12.96
N TYR A 114 6.88 14.68 -12.12
CA TYR A 114 7.86 13.71 -12.59
C TYR A 114 7.18 12.55 -13.30
N TYR A 115 6.16 11.94 -12.71
CA TYR A 115 5.44 10.82 -13.30
C TYR A 115 4.52 11.26 -14.45
N ALA A 116 3.98 12.48 -14.43
CA ALA A 116 3.19 13.01 -15.55
C ALA A 116 4.00 13.06 -16.85
N ARG A 117 5.31 13.38 -16.79
CA ARG A 117 6.21 13.32 -17.96
C ARG A 117 6.45 11.92 -18.51
N MET A 118 6.06 10.90 -17.77
CA MET A 118 6.12 9.48 -18.16
C MET A 118 4.75 8.92 -18.54
N GLY A 119 3.73 9.78 -18.69
CA GLY A 119 2.39 9.39 -19.13
C GLY A 119 1.42 9.01 -18.01
N TYR A 120 1.78 9.22 -16.73
CA TYR A 120 0.85 9.04 -15.61
C TYR A 120 -0.06 10.24 -15.47
N THR A 121 -1.26 10.00 -14.97
CA THR A 121 -2.23 11.03 -14.63
C THR A 121 -2.83 10.77 -13.25
N THR A 122 -3.19 11.84 -12.54
CA THR A 122 -3.89 11.70 -11.27
C THR A 122 -5.30 11.18 -11.53
N THR A 123 -5.65 10.08 -10.88
CA THR A 123 -6.92 9.37 -11.09
C THR A 123 -7.73 9.26 -9.79
N PHE A 124 -7.05 9.21 -8.65
CA PHE A 124 -7.70 9.05 -7.35
C PHE A 124 -7.54 10.31 -6.52
N ASP A 125 -8.66 10.78 -5.99
CA ASP A 125 -8.71 11.84 -5.01
C ASP A 125 -9.11 11.29 -3.64
N TYR A 126 -8.76 11.99 -2.59
CA TYR A 126 -9.22 11.73 -1.24
C TYR A 126 -9.79 13.01 -0.62
N SER A 127 -10.74 12.85 0.26
CA SER A 127 -11.29 13.96 1.04
C SER A 127 -11.13 13.69 2.53
N TRP A 128 -10.77 14.72 3.27
CA TRP A 128 -10.72 14.71 4.72
C TRP A 128 -11.95 15.41 5.28
N LYS A 129 -12.47 14.86 6.39
CA LYS A 129 -13.48 15.52 7.21
C LYS A 129 -12.99 15.52 8.64
N SER A 130 -12.96 16.67 9.27
CA SER A 130 -12.65 16.79 10.70
C SER A 130 -13.95 16.80 11.49
N TYR A 131 -13.95 16.07 12.60
CA TYR A 131 -15.06 16.01 13.54
C TYR A 131 -14.50 16.30 14.94
N GLU A 132 -15.19 17.15 15.68
CA GLU A 132 -14.98 17.24 17.11
C GLU A 132 -15.64 16.02 17.79
N LEU A 133 -14.94 15.40 18.73
CA LEU A 133 -15.52 14.32 19.53
C LEU A 133 -16.60 14.94 20.41
N ALA A 134 -17.86 14.67 20.07
CA ALA A 134 -18.98 15.05 20.91
C ALA A 134 -18.96 14.21 22.20
N GLU A 135 -19.33 14.84 23.31
CA GLU A 135 -19.61 14.09 24.55
C GLU A 135 -20.69 13.04 24.25
N ARG A 136 -20.30 11.79 24.39
CA ARG A 136 -21.07 10.54 24.36
C ARG A 136 -22.43 10.59 23.64
N ALA A 137 -22.43 10.19 22.37
CA ALA A 137 -23.68 9.80 21.70
C ALA A 137 -24.19 8.47 22.30
N ASP A 138 -25.50 8.34 22.47
CA ASP A 138 -26.12 7.07 22.86
C ASP A 138 -25.75 6.01 21.81
N SER A 139 -25.03 4.97 22.24
CA SER A 139 -24.66 3.88 21.34
C SER A 139 -25.90 3.00 21.07
N PRO A 140 -26.10 2.57 19.81
CA PRO A 140 -27.13 1.57 19.52
C PRO A 140 -26.91 0.33 20.40
N THR A 141 -27.92 -0.13 21.07
CA THR A 141 -27.83 -1.23 22.06
C THR A 141 -27.52 -2.61 21.44
N ASP A 142 -27.63 -2.72 20.12
CA ASP A 142 -27.51 -3.99 19.40
C ASP A 142 -26.18 -4.14 18.62
N LEU A 143 -25.23 -3.21 18.82
CA LEU A 143 -23.93 -3.21 18.14
C LEU A 143 -22.78 -3.22 19.15
N PHE A 144 -21.75 -4.02 18.85
CA PHE A 144 -20.55 -4.16 19.68
C PHE A 144 -19.32 -3.69 18.91
N LEU A 145 -18.52 -2.83 19.53
CA LEU A 145 -17.22 -2.43 19.01
C LEU A 145 -16.17 -3.45 19.45
N LEU A 146 -15.48 -4.05 18.49
CA LEU A 146 -14.42 -5.02 18.73
C LEU A 146 -13.10 -4.51 18.16
N ALA A 147 -12.03 -4.52 18.99
CA ALA A 147 -10.67 -4.30 18.52
C ALA A 147 -10.13 -5.63 17.95
N GLU A 148 -9.89 -5.66 16.66
CA GLU A 148 -9.36 -6.84 15.97
C GLU A 148 -7.84 -6.91 16.14
N ARG A 149 -7.32 -8.10 16.49
CA ARG A 149 -5.87 -8.31 16.66
C ARG A 149 -5.46 -9.70 16.16
N LEU A 150 -4.29 -9.82 15.55
CA LEU A 150 -3.67 -11.11 15.26
C LEU A 150 -3.16 -11.77 16.57
N PRO A 151 -3.21 -13.12 16.66
CA PRO A 151 -3.65 -14.07 15.64
C PRO A 151 -5.16 -14.28 15.57
N ASP A 152 -5.95 -13.72 16.48
CA ASP A 152 -7.37 -14.06 16.70
C ASP A 152 -8.33 -13.41 15.69
N ALA A 153 -7.87 -12.43 14.90
CA ALA A 153 -8.67 -11.76 13.90
C ALA A 153 -9.11 -12.73 12.78
N ASP A 154 -10.39 -12.76 12.49
CA ASP A 154 -10.94 -13.51 11.35
C ASP A 154 -10.65 -12.77 10.04
N LEU A 155 -9.43 -12.94 9.51
CA LEU A 155 -8.97 -12.28 8.29
C LEU A 155 -9.89 -12.54 7.08
N PRO A 156 -10.41 -13.76 6.83
CA PRO A 156 -11.39 -13.99 5.76
C PRO A 156 -12.65 -13.15 5.90
N ALA A 157 -13.24 -13.07 7.10
CA ALA A 157 -14.44 -12.26 7.32
C ALA A 157 -14.17 -10.76 7.18
N LEU A 158 -13.05 -10.28 7.73
CA LEU A 158 -12.58 -8.90 7.57
C LEU A 158 -12.38 -8.53 6.11
N HIS A 159 -11.69 -9.41 5.37
CA HIS A 159 -11.46 -9.22 3.94
C HIS A 159 -12.77 -9.21 3.14
N THR A 160 -13.68 -10.13 3.42
CA THR A 160 -14.99 -10.18 2.74
C THR A 160 -15.76 -8.88 2.92
N TYR A 161 -15.76 -8.33 4.13
CA TYR A 161 -16.40 -7.04 4.40
C TYR A 161 -15.72 -5.91 3.64
N LEU A 162 -14.38 -5.82 3.72
CA LEU A 162 -13.59 -4.78 3.06
C LEU A 162 -13.75 -4.84 1.54
N ASP A 163 -13.61 -6.02 0.93
CA ASP A 163 -13.74 -6.22 -0.51
C ASP A 163 -15.12 -5.79 -1.01
N ARG A 164 -16.19 -6.18 -0.29
CA ARG A 164 -17.54 -5.71 -0.60
C ARG A 164 -17.65 -4.19 -0.57
N LYS A 165 -17.06 -3.53 0.45
CA LYS A 165 -17.10 -2.07 0.59
C LYS A 165 -16.25 -1.35 -0.46
N LEU A 166 -15.13 -1.92 -0.85
CA LEU A 166 -14.31 -1.38 -1.94
C LEU A 166 -15.08 -1.45 -3.28
N ARG A 167 -15.77 -2.55 -3.56
CA ARG A 167 -16.56 -2.72 -4.80
C ARG A 167 -17.79 -1.82 -4.90
N GLU A 168 -18.24 -1.21 -3.80
CA GLU A 168 -19.28 -0.18 -3.82
C GLU A 168 -18.75 1.15 -4.42
N ARG A 169 -17.41 1.30 -4.56
CA ARG A 169 -16.78 2.47 -5.18
C ARG A 169 -16.71 2.30 -6.70
N PRO A 170 -16.87 3.39 -7.48
CA PRO A 170 -16.76 3.30 -8.93
C PRO A 170 -15.38 2.85 -9.40
N ILE A 171 -14.31 3.22 -8.68
CA ILE A 171 -12.93 2.86 -8.98
C ILE A 171 -12.19 2.56 -7.68
N CYS A 172 -11.54 1.39 -7.59
CA CYS A 172 -10.71 1.05 -6.43
C CYS A 172 -9.70 -0.06 -6.77
N LEU A 173 -8.59 -0.10 -6.04
CA LEU A 173 -7.70 -1.26 -6.02
C LEU A 173 -8.24 -2.29 -5.02
N LEU A 174 -8.33 -3.53 -5.44
CA LEU A 174 -8.73 -4.64 -4.60
C LEU A 174 -7.49 -5.26 -3.95
N HIS A 175 -7.66 -5.71 -2.72
CA HIS A 175 -6.63 -6.38 -1.94
C HIS A 175 -6.98 -7.84 -1.77
N THR A 176 -5.96 -8.69 -1.68
CA THR A 176 -6.12 -10.08 -1.24
C THR A 176 -6.16 -10.18 0.28
N VAL A 177 -6.53 -11.36 0.81
CA VAL A 177 -6.41 -11.63 2.27
C VAL A 177 -4.96 -11.48 2.74
N ALA A 178 -3.99 -11.85 1.89
CA ALA A 178 -2.56 -11.70 2.20
C ALA A 178 -2.16 -10.22 2.28
N ASP A 179 -2.62 -9.39 1.36
CA ASP A 179 -2.37 -7.94 1.39
C ASP A 179 -2.99 -7.31 2.63
N LEU A 180 -4.24 -7.67 2.95
CA LEU A 180 -4.89 -7.18 4.18
C LEU A 180 -4.09 -7.56 5.42
N LYS A 181 -3.59 -8.79 5.51
CA LYS A 181 -2.75 -9.23 6.63
C LYS A 181 -1.50 -8.38 6.77
N VAL A 182 -0.78 -8.13 5.66
CA VAL A 182 0.43 -7.30 5.66
C VAL A 182 0.10 -5.88 6.10
N ASN A 183 -0.94 -5.27 5.54
CA ASN A 183 -1.38 -3.93 5.90
C ASN A 183 -1.76 -3.82 7.38
N LEU A 184 -2.42 -4.83 7.94
CA LEU A 184 -2.76 -4.86 9.37
C LEU A 184 -1.53 -4.95 10.26
N ILE A 185 -0.55 -5.80 9.90
CA ILE A 185 0.70 -5.92 10.66
C ILE A 185 1.44 -4.59 10.67
N ASP A 186 1.60 -3.95 9.52
CA ASP A 186 2.24 -2.64 9.40
C ASP A 186 1.50 -1.58 10.23
N PHE A 187 0.17 -1.54 10.12
CA PHE A 187 -0.66 -0.59 10.83
C PHE A 187 -0.54 -0.73 12.36
N TRP A 188 -0.51 -1.96 12.87
CA TRP A 188 -0.29 -2.20 14.31
C TRP A 188 1.13 -1.89 14.77
N GLN A 189 2.14 -2.16 13.93
CA GLN A 189 3.53 -1.78 14.22
C GLN A 189 3.70 -0.26 14.29
N SER A 190 2.87 0.49 13.56
CA SER A 190 2.81 1.95 13.58
C SER A 190 1.95 2.53 14.72
N GLY A 191 1.47 1.69 15.65
CA GLY A 191 0.63 2.13 16.76
C GLY A 191 -0.86 2.28 16.43
N GLY A 192 -1.28 1.83 15.25
CA GLY A 192 -2.68 1.85 14.83
C GLY A 192 -3.49 0.68 15.37
N GLY A 193 -4.80 0.70 15.10
CA GLY A 193 -5.73 -0.36 15.46
C GLY A 193 -6.82 -0.54 14.40
N LEU A 194 -7.28 -1.79 14.23
CA LEU A 194 -8.47 -2.09 13.46
C LEU A 194 -9.63 -2.33 14.42
N PHE A 195 -10.72 -1.64 14.18
CA PHE A 195 -11.95 -1.81 14.94
C PHE A 195 -13.09 -2.25 14.01
N THR A 196 -13.89 -3.20 14.46
CA THR A 196 -15.11 -3.61 13.78
C THR A 196 -16.31 -3.31 14.64
N LEU A 197 -17.39 -2.88 14.02
CA LEU A 197 -18.71 -2.81 14.59
C LEU A 197 -19.46 -4.08 14.20
N ARG A 198 -19.93 -4.83 15.17
CA ARG A 198 -20.59 -6.13 14.95
C ARG A 198 -21.97 -6.13 15.57
N ASP A 199 -22.91 -6.80 14.92
CA ASP A 199 -24.26 -7.05 15.45
C ASP A 199 -24.28 -8.25 16.42
N THR A 200 -25.44 -8.56 16.97
CA THR A 200 -25.69 -9.68 17.89
C THR A 200 -25.40 -11.06 17.27
N ALA A 201 -25.44 -11.17 15.94
CA ALA A 201 -25.04 -12.37 15.20
C ALA A 201 -23.54 -12.38 14.85
N LYS A 202 -22.75 -11.43 15.41
CA LYS A 202 -21.32 -11.20 15.16
C LYS A 202 -20.99 -10.82 13.70
N GLN A 203 -21.97 -10.43 12.90
CA GLN A 203 -21.72 -9.95 11.53
C GLN A 203 -21.09 -8.56 11.55
N ILE A 204 -20.14 -8.32 10.67
CA ILE A 204 -19.47 -7.02 10.57
C ILE A 204 -20.40 -6.04 9.84
N SER A 205 -20.80 -4.98 10.53
CA SER A 205 -21.60 -3.87 10.01
C SER A 205 -20.78 -2.60 9.74
N GLY A 206 -19.61 -2.46 10.39
CA GLY A 206 -18.68 -1.38 10.21
C GLY A 206 -17.23 -1.81 10.43
N MET A 207 -16.28 -1.09 9.81
CA MET A 207 -14.85 -1.30 9.96
C MET A 207 -14.14 0.06 9.93
N ALA A 208 -13.21 0.27 10.83
CA ALA A 208 -12.40 1.47 10.89
C ALA A 208 -10.93 1.14 11.21
N PHE A 209 -10.02 1.67 10.41
CA PHE A 209 -8.60 1.74 10.73
C PHE A 209 -8.37 3.04 11.49
N VAL A 210 -7.83 2.95 12.69
CA VAL A 210 -7.66 4.09 13.59
C VAL A 210 -6.20 4.22 13.98
N LEU A 211 -5.60 5.39 13.72
CA LEU A 211 -4.25 5.75 14.14
C LEU A 211 -4.35 6.96 15.06
N TYR A 212 -3.69 6.90 16.21
CA TYR A 212 -3.57 8.03 17.10
C TYR A 212 -2.26 8.78 16.83
N GLU A 213 -2.38 10.06 16.47
CA GLU A 213 -1.26 10.97 16.30
C GLU A 213 -1.03 11.77 17.59
N ALA A 214 -0.01 11.36 18.34
CA ALA A 214 0.28 11.97 19.65
C ALA A 214 0.71 13.44 19.55
N GLU A 215 1.34 13.85 18.45
CA GLU A 215 1.82 15.23 18.27
C GLU A 215 0.66 16.22 18.08
N THR A 216 -0.37 15.83 17.36
CA THR A 216 -1.56 16.66 17.09
C THR A 216 -2.71 16.36 18.03
N ASN A 217 -2.62 15.28 18.82
CA ASN A 217 -3.70 14.72 19.66
C ASN A 217 -4.96 14.40 18.83
N GLU A 218 -4.76 13.86 17.63
CA GLU A 218 -5.82 13.53 16.69
C GLU A 218 -5.96 12.02 16.48
N LEU A 219 -7.17 11.58 16.17
CA LEU A 219 -7.44 10.24 15.68
C LEU A 219 -7.67 10.30 14.17
N LEU A 220 -6.77 9.68 13.41
CA LEU A 220 -6.99 9.45 11.98
C LEU A 220 -7.82 8.18 11.80
N ILE A 221 -8.99 8.33 11.17
CA ILE A 221 -9.91 7.23 10.90
C ILE A 221 -10.00 7.04 9.38
N LYS A 222 -9.75 5.81 8.93
CA LYS A 222 -9.81 5.39 7.52
C LYS A 222 -10.81 4.28 7.32
#